data_b2a9969d231adce8839eb4d3e31cd85a
#
_entry.id   b2a9969d231adce8839eb4d3e31cd85a
#
_cell.length_a   1.000
_cell.length_b   1.000
_cell.length_c   1.000
_cell.angle_alpha   90.00
_cell.angle_beta   90.00
_cell.angle_gamma   90.00
#
_symmetry.space_group_name_H-M   'P 1'
#
loop_
_entity.id
_entity.type
_entity.pdbx_description
1 polymer ?
#
loop_
_entity_poly.entity_id
_entity_poly.type
_entity_poly.pdbx_seq_one_letter_code
_entity_poly.pdbx_strand_id
1 'polypeptide(L)'
;MALGACTSAPATGEGVLVEAENFAAKGGWNVDQQFTFEMGSPYLIAHGMGRPVGDASTEVTIPAAGQYHVYVRTYNWTSPWSDKSGPGAFTISVGGSDLDATLGCEGSQWEWQYAGAADLPKGTAKITLHDRTGFDGRCDAVWLTPDKNAVPPAGGEALTEFRDKVNPRKIRKVEYDFVVVGGGVAGMCASVAAARQGVKVALINDRPIWGGCNSSETRVHLGGHIEMEPYTNLGNMIKEFGPLRGGNAQPAEFYEDDKKRAFLEAESDNLDLYPSYRVEKVDCRDGHINAVYATHIETGETVEFRAPIFSDCTGDGTVGYLAGADYSMGRESRAEYNEPSAPEQGDSLTMGASVQWYSVEDDAPSSFPLFEYGLNFNDQSCERVTMGEWTWETGMNRDQCEEFERIRDYGLMVVYSNWSYLKNRLKDNDKYRNRSLGWVAYIAGKRESRRLLGDHVLTENDLINEVVYPDASFTTTWSIDLHYPDPKNSEHFPGEEFKSICTHGAVNPYAVPYRCLYSRNIDNLFMAGRDISVTHIGLGTVRVMRTTGMMGEVVGMAAGLCTEHKALPRQIYTDHLDELKALMSKGMGKSGLKNNQLYNLGGNWPTYRKPKN
;
A
#
# COMPACT_ATOMS: atom_id res chain seq x y z
N MET A 1 -23.18 -13.12 -15.22
CA MET A 1 -23.95 -12.14 -16.01
C MET A 1 -23.07 -10.93 -16.18
N ALA A 2 -22.71 -10.56 -17.41
CA ALA A 2 -21.87 -9.40 -17.65
C ALA A 2 -22.67 -8.13 -17.34
N LEU A 3 -22.29 -7.41 -16.28
CA LEU A 3 -22.79 -6.07 -16.00
C LEU A 3 -22.08 -5.11 -16.96
N GLY A 4 -22.76 -4.76 -18.04
CA GLY A 4 -22.31 -3.70 -18.94
C GLY A 4 -22.31 -2.37 -18.19
N ALA A 5 -21.15 -1.72 -18.11
CA ALA A 5 -21.05 -0.35 -17.63
C ALA A 5 -21.84 0.55 -18.58
N CYS A 6 -23.01 1.04 -18.13
CA CYS A 6 -23.75 2.09 -18.81
C CYS A 6 -23.04 3.43 -18.55
N THR A 7 -22.12 3.82 -19.41
CA THR A 7 -21.68 5.21 -19.47
C THR A 7 -22.81 6.06 -20.07
N SER A 8 -23.30 7.06 -19.32
CA SER A 8 -24.26 8.04 -19.82
C SER A 8 -23.61 8.84 -20.96
N ALA A 9 -24.29 8.92 -22.10
CA ALA A 9 -23.82 9.69 -23.24
C ALA A 9 -23.69 11.19 -22.88
N PRO A 10 -22.54 11.84 -23.15
CA PRO A 10 -22.37 13.28 -22.95
C PRO A 10 -23.22 14.08 -23.95
N ALA A 11 -23.53 15.33 -23.60
CA ALA A 11 -24.26 16.26 -24.48
C ALA A 11 -23.50 16.53 -25.78
N THR A 12 -24.22 16.75 -26.84
CA THR A 12 -23.66 16.99 -28.20
C THR A 12 -22.67 18.17 -28.19
N GLY A 13 -21.37 17.89 -28.41
CA GLY A 13 -20.29 18.88 -28.47
C GLY A 13 -19.17 18.66 -27.47
N GLU A 14 -19.35 17.81 -26.48
CA GLU A 14 -18.30 17.45 -25.50
C GLU A 14 -17.61 16.15 -25.91
N GLY A 15 -16.31 16.01 -25.56
CA GLY A 15 -15.54 14.80 -25.87
C GLY A 15 -15.96 13.59 -25.02
N VAL A 16 -15.30 12.46 -25.22
CA VAL A 16 -15.48 11.21 -24.46
C VAL A 16 -14.24 10.97 -23.62
N LEU A 17 -14.39 10.98 -22.29
CA LEU A 17 -13.33 10.61 -21.35
C LEU A 17 -13.45 9.14 -21.00
N VAL A 18 -12.34 8.43 -21.10
CA VAL A 18 -12.24 7.01 -20.78
C VAL A 18 -11.08 6.82 -19.82
N GLU A 19 -11.40 6.51 -18.57
CA GLU A 19 -10.40 6.19 -17.55
C GLU A 19 -9.82 4.80 -17.85
N ALA A 20 -8.49 4.67 -17.84
CA ALA A 20 -7.83 3.45 -18.29
C ALA A 20 -8.05 2.28 -17.33
N GLU A 21 -8.14 2.53 -16.02
CA GLU A 21 -8.46 1.51 -15.03
C GLU A 21 -9.83 0.85 -15.25
N ASN A 22 -10.74 1.54 -15.95
CA ASN A 22 -12.07 1.02 -16.29
C ASN A 22 -12.09 0.13 -17.55
N PHE A 23 -10.96 -0.10 -18.20
CA PHE A 23 -10.93 -0.94 -19.40
C PHE A 23 -11.48 -2.33 -19.12
N ALA A 24 -12.34 -2.83 -19.98
CA ALA A 24 -13.03 -4.10 -19.83
C ALA A 24 -12.07 -5.30 -19.86
N ALA A 25 -11.05 -5.23 -20.70
CA ALA A 25 -9.98 -6.22 -20.78
C ALA A 25 -8.64 -5.51 -20.55
N LYS A 26 -7.95 -5.88 -19.48
CA LYS A 26 -6.67 -5.28 -19.12
C LYS A 26 -5.48 -5.98 -19.79
N GLY A 27 -5.70 -7.15 -20.41
CA GLY A 27 -4.62 -7.92 -21.04
C GLY A 27 -3.53 -8.26 -20.02
N GLY A 28 -2.32 -7.77 -20.26
CA GLY A 28 -1.20 -7.90 -19.32
C GLY A 28 -0.92 -6.65 -18.48
N TRP A 29 -1.73 -5.60 -18.58
CA TRP A 29 -1.62 -4.38 -17.80
C TRP A 29 -2.21 -4.57 -16.39
N ASN A 30 -1.59 -3.96 -15.40
CA ASN A 30 -2.09 -3.96 -14.03
C ASN A 30 -2.72 -2.61 -13.67
N VAL A 31 -3.65 -2.61 -12.72
CA VAL A 31 -4.18 -1.37 -12.12
C VAL A 31 -3.25 -0.95 -11.00
N ASP A 32 -2.70 0.26 -11.11
CA ASP A 32 -1.91 0.89 -10.05
C ASP A 32 -2.71 2.01 -9.41
N GLN A 33 -2.99 1.86 -8.12
CA GLN A 33 -3.81 2.78 -7.33
C GLN A 33 -3.00 3.53 -6.26
N GLN A 34 -1.69 3.25 -6.14
CA GLN A 34 -0.87 3.73 -5.02
C GLN A 34 -0.78 5.27 -4.97
N PHE A 35 -0.97 5.95 -6.09
CA PHE A 35 -0.75 7.39 -6.27
C PHE A 35 -2.02 8.15 -6.62
N THR A 36 -3.18 7.64 -6.21
CA THR A 36 -4.48 8.24 -6.53
C THR A 36 -4.63 9.67 -5.99
N PHE A 37 -3.96 10.02 -4.90
CA PHE A 37 -3.99 11.38 -4.36
C PHE A 37 -3.32 12.39 -5.29
N GLU A 38 -2.19 12.01 -5.90
CA GLU A 38 -1.44 12.85 -6.84
C GLU A 38 -2.09 12.84 -8.22
N MET A 39 -2.66 11.72 -8.59
CA MET A 39 -3.22 11.46 -9.92
C MET A 39 -4.68 11.87 -10.08
N GLY A 40 -5.46 11.80 -9.01
CA GLY A 40 -6.91 11.93 -9.02
C GLY A 40 -7.66 10.66 -9.43
N SER A 41 -6.95 9.60 -9.85
CA SER A 41 -7.47 8.27 -10.21
C SER A 41 -6.35 7.23 -10.18
N PRO A 42 -6.67 5.93 -10.17
CA PRO A 42 -5.74 4.86 -10.56
C PRO A 42 -5.37 4.97 -12.04
N TYR A 43 -4.39 4.18 -12.48
CA TYR A 43 -3.99 4.09 -13.87
C TYR A 43 -3.60 2.66 -14.27
N LEU A 44 -3.47 2.38 -15.55
CA LEU A 44 -2.90 1.14 -16.05
C LEU A 44 -1.39 1.24 -16.20
N ILE A 45 -0.66 0.20 -15.77
CA ILE A 45 0.79 0.05 -15.89
C ILE A 45 1.14 -1.24 -16.63
N ALA A 46 1.99 -1.14 -17.66
CA ALA A 46 2.50 -2.27 -18.45
C ALA A 46 3.74 -2.87 -17.78
N HIS A 47 3.53 -3.64 -16.70
CA HIS A 47 4.59 -4.20 -15.85
C HIS A 47 5.11 -5.54 -16.40
N GLY A 48 5.84 -5.50 -17.51
CA GLY A 48 6.34 -6.68 -18.24
C GLY A 48 7.78 -7.05 -17.97
N MET A 49 8.48 -6.32 -17.11
CA MET A 49 9.89 -6.59 -16.76
C MET A 49 10.80 -6.69 -18.01
N GLY A 50 10.64 -5.75 -18.94
CA GLY A 50 11.38 -5.68 -20.20
C GLY A 50 10.85 -6.60 -21.30
N ARG A 51 9.64 -7.13 -21.17
CA ARG A 51 8.91 -7.90 -22.21
C ARG A 51 7.53 -7.28 -22.40
N PRO A 52 7.14 -6.92 -23.63
CA PRO A 52 5.81 -6.37 -23.89
C PRO A 52 4.71 -7.27 -23.31
N VAL A 53 3.73 -6.63 -22.67
CA VAL A 53 2.55 -7.30 -22.11
C VAL A 53 1.42 -7.37 -23.14
N GLY A 54 0.40 -8.19 -22.88
CA GLY A 54 -0.78 -8.29 -23.74
C GLY A 54 -1.61 -7.01 -23.73
N ASP A 55 -2.31 -6.76 -24.84
CA ASP A 55 -3.09 -5.55 -25.09
C ASP A 55 -4.21 -5.34 -24.07
N ALA A 56 -4.37 -4.12 -23.59
CA ALA A 56 -5.56 -3.70 -22.84
C ALA A 56 -6.59 -3.07 -23.78
N SER A 57 -7.87 -3.38 -23.63
CA SER A 57 -8.90 -2.83 -24.50
C SER A 57 -10.25 -2.62 -23.83
N THR A 58 -11.01 -1.66 -24.36
CA THR A 58 -12.39 -1.40 -23.98
C THR A 58 -13.20 -0.91 -25.16
N GLU A 59 -14.52 -0.93 -25.01
CA GLU A 59 -15.46 -0.34 -25.98
C GLU A 59 -16.08 0.90 -25.37
N VAL A 60 -16.22 1.95 -26.18
CA VAL A 60 -16.80 3.23 -25.79
C VAL A 60 -17.88 3.65 -26.76
N THR A 61 -18.84 4.45 -26.28
CA THR A 61 -19.91 5.00 -27.12
C THR A 61 -19.50 6.34 -27.71
N ILE A 62 -19.46 6.44 -29.03
CA ILE A 62 -19.21 7.67 -29.78
C ILE A 62 -20.56 8.36 -30.06
N PRO A 63 -20.77 9.59 -29.55
CA PRO A 63 -22.07 10.25 -29.62
C PRO A 63 -22.49 10.70 -31.03
N ALA A 64 -21.53 11.06 -31.88
CA ALA A 64 -21.73 11.50 -33.24
C ALA A 64 -20.63 11.00 -34.17
N ALA A 65 -20.94 10.71 -35.42
CA ALA A 65 -19.93 10.38 -36.41
C ALA A 65 -19.05 11.61 -36.72
N GLY A 66 -17.75 11.41 -36.89
CA GLY A 66 -16.81 12.49 -37.23
C GLY A 66 -15.36 12.12 -36.95
N GLN A 67 -14.48 13.08 -37.19
CA GLN A 67 -13.08 12.98 -36.83
C GLN A 67 -12.92 13.34 -35.35
N TYR A 68 -12.25 12.46 -34.60
CA TYR A 68 -11.90 12.68 -33.20
C TYR A 68 -10.38 12.75 -33.02
N HIS A 69 -9.93 13.77 -32.33
CA HIS A 69 -8.56 13.91 -31.85
C HIS A 69 -8.41 13.12 -30.56
N VAL A 70 -7.34 12.34 -30.47
CA VAL A 70 -7.09 11.39 -29.37
C VAL A 70 -5.94 11.91 -28.54
N TYR A 71 -6.19 12.11 -27.25
CA TYR A 71 -5.18 12.45 -26.25
C TYR A 71 -5.12 11.33 -25.21
N VAL A 72 -3.90 11.03 -24.76
CA VAL A 72 -3.66 10.04 -23.71
C VAL A 72 -2.90 10.70 -22.57
N ARG A 73 -3.40 10.59 -21.35
CA ARG A 73 -2.69 11.11 -20.18
C ARG A 73 -1.67 10.09 -19.72
N THR A 74 -0.40 10.47 -19.80
CA THR A 74 0.77 9.63 -19.54
C THR A 74 2.00 10.50 -19.27
N TYR A 75 3.15 9.90 -18.92
CA TYR A 75 4.43 10.59 -18.84
C TYR A 75 5.61 9.61 -18.90
N ASN A 76 6.83 10.15 -19.08
CA ASN A 76 8.07 9.40 -18.94
C ASN A 76 8.44 9.23 -17.47
N TRP A 77 8.18 8.06 -16.89
CA TRP A 77 8.42 7.80 -15.47
C TRP A 77 9.90 7.82 -15.06
N THR A 78 10.86 7.73 -16.03
CA THR A 78 12.28 7.84 -15.76
C THR A 78 12.82 9.25 -15.84
N SER A 79 11.99 10.23 -16.21
CA SER A 79 12.38 11.63 -16.37
C SER A 79 13.03 12.30 -15.14
N PRO A 80 12.74 11.92 -13.87
CA PRO A 80 13.45 12.48 -12.73
C PRO A 80 14.97 12.17 -12.70
N TRP A 81 15.42 11.18 -13.48
CA TRP A 81 16.81 10.69 -13.46
C TRP A 81 17.47 10.68 -14.85
N SER A 82 16.72 10.90 -15.91
CA SER A 82 17.22 10.82 -17.28
C SER A 82 16.55 11.81 -18.22
N ASP A 83 17.35 12.51 -19.02
CA ASP A 83 16.87 13.39 -20.11
C ASP A 83 16.57 12.60 -21.40
N LYS A 84 16.75 11.27 -21.39
CA LYS A 84 16.44 10.43 -22.56
C LYS A 84 14.93 10.22 -22.68
N SER A 85 14.48 9.99 -23.92
CA SER A 85 13.16 9.40 -24.16
C SER A 85 13.00 8.12 -23.37
N GLY A 86 11.91 7.97 -22.59
CA GLY A 86 11.75 6.96 -21.55
C GLY A 86 11.51 5.54 -22.07
N PRO A 87 11.63 4.55 -21.19
CA PRO A 87 11.49 3.14 -21.58
C PRO A 87 10.04 2.67 -21.70
N GLY A 88 9.06 3.39 -21.14
CA GLY A 88 7.66 2.99 -21.04
C GLY A 88 6.83 3.19 -22.31
N ALA A 89 7.39 2.80 -23.47
CA ALA A 89 6.76 3.03 -24.78
C ALA A 89 5.52 2.18 -25.01
N PHE A 90 4.42 2.82 -25.43
CA PHE A 90 3.22 2.15 -25.91
C PHE A 90 2.55 2.95 -27.04
N THR A 91 1.60 2.34 -27.75
CA THR A 91 0.78 2.97 -28.78
C THR A 91 -0.70 2.69 -28.52
N ILE A 92 -1.58 3.36 -29.26
CA ILE A 92 -3.03 3.23 -29.12
C ILE A 92 -3.70 3.03 -30.48
N SER A 93 -4.71 2.15 -30.54
CA SER A 93 -5.63 2.04 -31.65
C SER A 93 -7.03 2.48 -31.21
N VAL A 94 -7.76 3.19 -32.11
CA VAL A 94 -9.12 3.67 -31.86
C VAL A 94 -9.99 3.38 -33.09
N GLY A 95 -11.13 2.71 -32.89
CA GLY A 95 -12.06 2.38 -33.96
C GLY A 95 -11.46 1.50 -35.05
N GLY A 96 -10.43 0.72 -34.75
CA GLY A 96 -9.70 -0.13 -35.70
C GLY A 96 -8.58 0.58 -36.47
N SER A 97 -8.31 1.85 -36.15
CA SER A 97 -7.19 2.63 -36.72
C SER A 97 -6.05 2.67 -35.72
N ASP A 98 -4.86 2.20 -36.11
CA ASP A 98 -3.63 2.38 -35.34
C ASP A 98 -3.18 3.84 -35.46
N LEU A 99 -2.82 4.46 -34.33
CA LEU A 99 -2.29 5.82 -34.30
C LEU A 99 -0.75 5.77 -34.16
N ASP A 100 -0.07 6.62 -34.93
CA ASP A 100 1.39 6.54 -35.13
C ASP A 100 2.22 7.05 -33.97
N ALA A 101 1.62 7.76 -33.02
CA ALA A 101 2.37 8.35 -31.89
C ALA A 101 2.85 7.28 -30.91
N THR A 102 4.13 7.37 -30.54
CA THR A 102 4.67 6.64 -29.40
C THR A 102 4.40 7.46 -28.14
N LEU A 103 3.77 6.84 -27.15
CA LEU A 103 3.31 7.44 -25.91
C LEU A 103 4.13 6.94 -24.72
N GLY A 104 4.14 7.67 -23.60
CA GLY A 104 4.77 7.27 -22.35
C GLY A 104 6.29 7.45 -22.27
N CYS A 105 6.90 8.01 -23.31
CA CYS A 105 8.34 8.22 -23.41
C CYS A 105 8.79 9.66 -23.20
N GLU A 106 7.88 10.60 -23.27
CA GLU A 106 8.16 12.03 -23.21
C GLU A 106 7.49 12.68 -21.98
N GLY A 107 7.86 13.93 -21.72
CA GLY A 107 7.35 14.69 -20.59
C GLY A 107 7.99 14.33 -19.25
N SER A 108 7.97 15.29 -18.31
CA SER A 108 8.53 15.14 -16.96
C SER A 108 7.44 15.11 -15.88
N GLN A 109 6.18 15.18 -16.29
CA GLN A 109 5.00 15.16 -15.43
C GLN A 109 3.87 14.45 -16.15
N TRP A 110 2.83 14.07 -15.44
CA TRP A 110 1.60 13.59 -16.03
C TRP A 110 0.95 14.67 -16.89
N GLU A 111 0.77 14.39 -18.17
CA GLU A 111 0.23 15.33 -19.18
C GLU A 111 -0.56 14.60 -20.26
N TRP A 112 -1.36 15.35 -21.01
CA TRP A 112 -2.08 14.84 -22.16
C TRP A 112 -1.18 14.87 -23.40
N GLN A 113 -0.77 13.70 -23.88
CA GLN A 113 0.00 13.54 -25.10
C GLN A 113 -0.95 13.27 -26.30
N TYR A 114 -0.74 14.01 -27.38
CA TYR A 114 -1.54 13.83 -28.61
C TYR A 114 -1.15 12.55 -29.33
N ALA A 115 -2.09 11.61 -29.47
CA ALA A 115 -1.84 10.33 -30.12
C ALA A 115 -2.13 10.36 -31.64
N GLY A 116 -2.99 11.26 -32.10
CA GLY A 116 -3.42 11.34 -33.50
C GLY A 116 -4.89 11.64 -33.62
N ALA A 117 -5.46 11.37 -34.82
CA ALA A 117 -6.88 11.52 -35.06
C ALA A 117 -7.45 10.24 -35.75
N ALA A 118 -8.71 9.92 -35.46
CA ALA A 118 -9.43 8.80 -36.02
C ALA A 118 -10.82 9.24 -36.52
N ASP A 119 -11.24 8.75 -37.65
CA ASP A 119 -12.61 8.92 -38.16
C ASP A 119 -13.50 7.83 -37.55
N LEU A 120 -14.43 8.23 -36.69
CA LEU A 120 -15.26 7.31 -35.93
C LEU A 120 -16.72 7.41 -36.34
N PRO A 121 -17.42 6.27 -36.56
CA PRO A 121 -18.86 6.27 -36.74
C PRO A 121 -19.57 6.56 -35.39
N LYS A 122 -20.79 7.05 -35.46
CA LYS A 122 -21.67 7.07 -34.28
C LYS A 122 -21.96 5.63 -33.83
N GLY A 123 -21.84 5.37 -32.53
CA GLY A 123 -22.07 4.05 -31.94
C GLY A 123 -20.84 3.55 -31.17
N THR A 124 -20.56 2.25 -31.20
CA THR A 124 -19.46 1.64 -30.46
C THR A 124 -18.13 1.76 -31.20
N ALA A 125 -17.09 2.21 -30.50
CA ALA A 125 -15.71 2.17 -30.97
C ALA A 125 -14.85 1.44 -29.96
N LYS A 126 -13.90 0.62 -30.43
CA LYS A 126 -12.93 -0.06 -29.59
C LYS A 126 -11.69 0.81 -29.44
N ILE A 127 -11.18 0.90 -28.19
CA ILE A 127 -9.88 1.47 -27.85
C ILE A 127 -8.97 0.32 -27.40
N THR A 128 -7.71 0.31 -27.88
CA THR A 128 -6.72 -0.71 -27.50
C THR A 128 -5.38 -0.04 -27.22
N LEU A 129 -4.76 -0.38 -26.08
CA LEU A 129 -3.39 0.00 -25.74
C LEU A 129 -2.44 -1.14 -26.07
N HIS A 130 -1.34 -0.83 -26.75
CA HIS A 130 -0.32 -1.79 -27.17
C HIS A 130 1.00 -1.46 -26.51
N ASP A 131 1.41 -2.23 -25.51
CA ASP A 131 2.74 -2.10 -24.90
C ASP A 131 3.83 -2.50 -25.88
N ARG A 132 4.95 -1.76 -25.87
CA ARG A 132 6.07 -2.01 -26.78
C ARG A 132 7.32 -2.54 -26.09
N THR A 133 7.41 -2.41 -24.77
CA THR A 133 8.66 -2.62 -24.05
C THR A 133 8.54 -3.47 -22.79
N GLY A 134 7.42 -3.44 -22.10
CA GLY A 134 7.23 -4.04 -20.78
C GLY A 134 7.99 -3.31 -19.66
N PHE A 135 8.41 -2.07 -19.90
CA PHE A 135 9.07 -1.23 -18.91
C PHE A 135 8.14 -0.15 -18.38
N ASP A 136 7.02 -0.59 -17.81
CA ASP A 136 6.12 0.22 -17.00
C ASP A 136 5.52 1.44 -17.71
N GLY A 137 5.20 1.30 -19.00
CA GLY A 137 4.37 2.27 -19.73
C GLY A 137 3.05 2.49 -18.98
N ARG A 138 2.58 3.74 -18.89
CA ARG A 138 1.45 4.14 -18.05
C ARG A 138 0.40 4.88 -18.84
N CYS A 139 -0.85 4.47 -18.67
CA CYS A 139 -2.00 5.15 -19.23
C CYS A 139 -3.01 5.44 -18.11
N ASP A 140 -3.25 6.72 -17.84
CA ASP A 140 -4.23 7.17 -16.85
C ASP A 140 -5.62 7.30 -17.49
N ALA A 141 -5.71 8.03 -18.60
CA ALA A 141 -6.98 8.22 -19.28
C ALA A 141 -6.79 8.50 -20.78
N VAL A 142 -7.86 8.26 -21.55
CA VAL A 142 -7.97 8.59 -22.97
C VAL A 142 -9.08 9.63 -23.15
N TRP A 143 -8.79 10.72 -23.86
CA TRP A 143 -9.73 11.78 -24.21
C TRP A 143 -9.95 11.80 -25.73
N LEU A 144 -11.18 11.60 -26.15
CA LEU A 144 -11.61 11.69 -27.56
C LEU A 144 -12.41 12.97 -27.74
N THR A 145 -11.97 13.88 -28.60
CA THR A 145 -12.66 15.16 -28.83
C THR A 145 -12.73 15.53 -30.31
N PRO A 146 -13.85 16.08 -30.78
CA PRO A 146 -13.92 16.64 -32.14
C PRO A 146 -13.15 17.95 -32.30
N ASP A 147 -12.79 18.64 -31.20
CA ASP A 147 -12.01 19.87 -31.21
C ASP A 147 -10.57 19.60 -30.77
N LYS A 148 -9.61 19.77 -31.68
CA LYS A 148 -8.18 19.58 -31.38
C LYS A 148 -7.65 20.47 -30.27
N ASN A 149 -8.29 21.61 -30.00
CA ASN A 149 -7.84 22.54 -28.97
C ASN A 149 -8.48 22.27 -27.60
N ALA A 150 -9.47 21.39 -27.52
CA ALA A 150 -10.16 21.02 -26.29
C ALA A 150 -9.37 19.96 -25.50
N VAL A 151 -8.18 20.33 -25.00
CA VAL A 151 -7.34 19.48 -24.16
C VAL A 151 -7.75 19.67 -22.69
N PRO A 152 -8.00 18.58 -21.91
CA PRO A 152 -8.36 18.71 -20.51
C PRO A 152 -7.21 19.28 -19.66
N PRO A 153 -7.50 19.75 -18.44
CA PRO A 153 -6.45 20.13 -17.48
C PRO A 153 -5.46 18.98 -17.24
N ALA A 154 -4.18 19.32 -17.08
CA ALA A 154 -3.14 18.30 -16.93
C ALA A 154 -3.15 17.59 -15.56
N GLY A 155 -3.65 18.24 -14.49
CA GLY A 155 -3.68 17.68 -13.14
C GLY A 155 -4.35 18.58 -12.11
N GLY A 156 -4.27 18.18 -10.83
CA GLY A 156 -4.78 18.92 -9.70
C GLY A 156 -6.31 19.03 -9.65
N GLU A 157 -6.80 20.00 -8.87
CA GLU A 157 -8.23 20.23 -8.66
C GLU A 157 -9.00 20.43 -9.98
N ALA A 158 -8.41 21.16 -10.93
CA ALA A 158 -9.01 21.40 -12.24
C ALA A 158 -9.28 20.11 -13.04
N LEU A 159 -8.39 19.11 -12.96
CA LEU A 159 -8.61 17.81 -13.59
C LEU A 159 -9.71 17.03 -12.87
N THR A 160 -9.76 17.09 -11.55
CA THR A 160 -10.82 16.46 -10.74
C THR A 160 -12.20 17.04 -11.09
N GLU A 161 -12.32 18.36 -11.13
CA GLU A 161 -13.55 19.06 -11.54
C GLU A 161 -13.97 18.71 -12.98
N PHE A 162 -12.99 18.60 -13.89
CA PHE A 162 -13.24 18.18 -15.26
C PHE A 162 -13.82 16.75 -15.30
N ARG A 163 -13.20 15.79 -14.57
CA ARG A 163 -13.67 14.40 -14.48
C ARG A 163 -15.07 14.31 -13.91
N ASP A 164 -15.35 15.00 -12.81
CA ASP A 164 -16.66 15.01 -12.15
C ASP A 164 -17.76 15.63 -13.03
N LYS A 165 -17.40 16.60 -13.88
CA LYS A 165 -18.32 17.20 -14.86
C LYS A 165 -18.65 16.26 -16.01
N VAL A 166 -17.63 15.55 -16.55
CA VAL A 166 -17.78 14.67 -17.73
C VAL A 166 -18.39 13.32 -17.32
N ASN A 167 -17.92 12.75 -16.21
CA ASN A 167 -18.36 11.47 -15.66
C ASN A 167 -18.81 11.63 -14.20
N PRO A 168 -19.99 12.21 -13.93
CA PRO A 168 -20.45 12.48 -12.56
C PRO A 168 -20.61 11.18 -11.78
N ARG A 169 -19.96 11.11 -10.62
CA ARG A 169 -19.97 9.95 -9.73
C ARG A 169 -21.29 9.82 -9.01
N LYS A 170 -21.85 8.61 -8.97
CA LYS A 170 -22.99 8.28 -8.11
C LYS A 170 -22.46 7.74 -6.80
N ILE A 171 -22.88 8.36 -5.69
CA ILE A 171 -22.47 7.97 -4.35
C ILE A 171 -23.55 7.08 -3.74
N ARG A 172 -23.21 5.83 -3.44
CA ARG A 172 -24.03 4.90 -2.66
C ARG A 172 -23.71 5.09 -1.17
N LYS A 173 -24.75 5.15 -0.32
CA LYS A 173 -24.59 5.30 1.13
C LYS A 173 -24.84 3.99 1.83
N VAL A 174 -24.00 3.68 2.82
CA VAL A 174 -24.11 2.50 3.67
C VAL A 174 -23.83 2.86 5.12
N GLU A 175 -24.40 2.08 6.05
CA GLU A 175 -24.27 2.31 7.49
C GLU A 175 -23.85 1.02 8.18
N TYR A 176 -22.87 1.14 9.08
CA TYR A 176 -22.29 0.09 9.89
C TYR A 176 -22.14 0.53 11.34
N ASP A 177 -21.86 -0.40 12.25
CA ASP A 177 -21.48 -0.06 13.62
C ASP A 177 -19.99 0.29 13.70
N PHE A 178 -19.17 -0.33 12.84
CA PHE A 178 -17.73 -0.13 12.79
C PHE A 178 -17.22 -0.19 11.35
N VAL A 179 -16.41 0.78 10.96
CA VAL A 179 -15.75 0.83 9.64
C VAL A 179 -14.24 0.74 9.82
N VAL A 180 -13.64 -0.27 9.21
CA VAL A 180 -12.19 -0.51 9.22
C VAL A 180 -11.63 -0.21 7.83
N VAL A 181 -10.62 0.63 7.75
CA VAL A 181 -9.94 0.99 6.50
C VAL A 181 -8.53 0.41 6.50
N GLY A 182 -8.23 -0.44 5.54
CA GLY A 182 -6.97 -1.15 5.37
C GLY A 182 -7.11 -2.65 5.65
N GLY A 183 -7.01 -3.46 4.59
CA GLY A 183 -7.14 -4.93 4.63
C GLY A 183 -5.83 -5.68 4.91
N GLY A 184 -4.87 -5.02 5.58
CA GLY A 184 -3.67 -5.66 6.11
C GLY A 184 -3.98 -6.55 7.32
N VAL A 185 -2.94 -7.19 7.88
CA VAL A 185 -3.12 -8.11 9.02
C VAL A 185 -3.83 -7.45 10.20
N ALA A 186 -3.52 -6.17 10.48
CA ALA A 186 -4.18 -5.42 11.55
C ALA A 186 -5.69 -5.26 11.30
N GLY A 187 -6.07 -4.76 10.11
CA GLY A 187 -7.48 -4.52 9.78
C GLY A 187 -8.30 -5.82 9.66
N MET A 188 -7.70 -6.89 9.15
CA MET A 188 -8.33 -8.22 9.14
C MET A 188 -8.66 -8.68 10.56
N CYS A 189 -7.70 -8.60 11.49
CA CYS A 189 -7.92 -8.98 12.88
C CYS A 189 -8.92 -8.06 13.60
N ALA A 190 -8.87 -6.73 13.35
CA ALA A 190 -9.81 -5.78 13.94
C ALA A 190 -11.26 -6.08 13.49
N SER A 191 -11.45 -6.30 12.20
CA SER A 191 -12.77 -6.56 11.62
C SER A 191 -13.37 -7.88 12.15
N VAL A 192 -12.58 -8.96 12.14
CA VAL A 192 -13.05 -10.27 12.60
C VAL A 192 -13.28 -10.27 14.12
N ALA A 193 -12.44 -9.61 14.91
CA ALA A 193 -12.63 -9.51 16.35
C ALA A 193 -13.91 -8.76 16.73
N ALA A 194 -14.24 -7.69 16.00
CA ALA A 194 -15.51 -6.96 16.18
C ALA A 194 -16.71 -7.80 15.68
N ALA A 195 -16.63 -8.42 14.51
CA ALA A 195 -17.70 -9.25 13.95
C ALA A 195 -18.06 -10.44 14.86
N ARG A 196 -17.08 -11.08 15.49
CA ARG A 196 -17.29 -12.18 16.47
C ARG A 196 -17.99 -11.72 17.75
N GLN A 197 -18.10 -10.43 17.99
CA GLN A 197 -18.90 -9.84 19.07
C GLN A 197 -20.29 -9.38 18.60
N GLY A 198 -20.68 -9.67 17.35
CA GLY A 198 -21.96 -9.30 16.78
C GLY A 198 -22.03 -7.87 16.23
N VAL A 199 -20.90 -7.17 16.11
CA VAL A 199 -20.82 -5.82 15.54
C VAL A 199 -20.93 -5.92 14.01
N LYS A 200 -21.71 -5.05 13.38
CA LYS A 200 -21.76 -4.94 11.92
C LYS A 200 -20.57 -4.12 11.42
N VAL A 201 -19.70 -4.79 10.66
CA VAL A 201 -18.42 -4.24 10.25
C VAL A 201 -18.34 -4.11 8.73
N ALA A 202 -17.79 -3.00 8.23
CA ALA A 202 -17.27 -2.89 6.87
C ALA A 202 -15.75 -2.91 6.91
N LEU A 203 -15.12 -3.80 6.15
CA LEU A 203 -13.68 -3.79 5.91
C LEU A 203 -13.39 -3.30 4.49
N ILE A 204 -12.74 -2.15 4.39
CA ILE A 204 -12.38 -1.49 3.13
C ILE A 204 -10.90 -1.76 2.84
N ASN A 205 -10.58 -2.23 1.65
CA ASN A 205 -9.21 -2.44 1.19
C ASN A 205 -9.00 -1.87 -0.20
N ASP A 206 -7.92 -1.13 -0.38
CA ASP A 206 -7.58 -0.45 -1.63
C ASP A 206 -7.05 -1.37 -2.74
N ARG A 207 -6.94 -2.68 -2.47
CA ARG A 207 -6.51 -3.71 -3.42
C ARG A 207 -7.40 -4.93 -3.37
N PRO A 208 -7.38 -5.78 -4.42
CA PRO A 208 -8.20 -6.99 -4.46
C PRO A 208 -7.74 -8.09 -3.49
N ILE A 209 -6.46 -8.03 -3.04
CA ILE A 209 -5.82 -9.06 -2.21
C ILE A 209 -5.73 -8.61 -0.75
N TRP A 210 -6.08 -9.50 0.18
CA TRP A 210 -6.03 -9.29 1.62
C TRP A 210 -4.67 -9.63 2.21
N GLY A 211 -4.32 -9.02 3.36
CA GLY A 211 -3.09 -9.31 4.09
C GLY A 211 -2.03 -8.21 4.00
N GLY A 212 -2.23 -7.19 3.18
CA GLY A 212 -1.31 -6.06 3.03
C GLY A 212 0.08 -6.51 2.60
N CYS A 213 1.12 -6.20 3.39
CA CYS A 213 2.48 -6.62 3.06
C CYS A 213 2.67 -8.15 3.06
N ASN A 214 1.88 -8.91 3.84
CA ASN A 214 1.86 -10.37 3.78
C ASN A 214 0.85 -10.86 2.73
N SER A 215 1.04 -10.50 1.49
CA SER A 215 0.23 -10.92 0.35
C SER A 215 1.13 -11.28 -0.84
N SER A 216 0.55 -11.91 -1.85
CA SER A 216 1.25 -12.21 -3.11
C SER A 216 1.66 -10.97 -3.90
N GLU A 217 1.12 -9.78 -3.56
CA GLU A 217 1.46 -8.51 -4.22
C GLU A 217 2.76 -7.90 -3.67
N THR A 218 2.97 -7.93 -2.35
CA THR A 218 4.14 -7.29 -1.70
C THR A 218 5.18 -8.30 -1.24
N ARG A 219 4.76 -9.50 -0.85
CA ARG A 219 5.60 -10.67 -0.56
C ARG A 219 6.58 -10.51 0.60
N VAL A 220 6.09 -9.99 1.72
CA VAL A 220 6.81 -9.92 3.00
C VAL A 220 6.35 -11.05 3.91
N HIS A 221 7.27 -11.75 4.56
CA HIS A 221 6.92 -12.81 5.50
C HIS A 221 6.15 -12.30 6.72
N LEU A 222 5.31 -13.15 7.29
CA LEU A 222 4.54 -12.84 8.50
C LEU A 222 5.46 -12.91 9.74
N GLY A 223 6.18 -11.83 10.02
CA GLY A 223 7.13 -11.72 11.13
C GLY A 223 6.46 -11.45 12.48
N GLY A 224 7.24 -11.63 13.56
CA GLY A 224 6.81 -11.44 14.94
C GLY A 224 6.38 -12.74 15.62
N HIS A 225 5.89 -12.64 16.86
CA HIS A 225 5.46 -13.76 17.68
C HIS A 225 4.03 -13.56 18.16
N ILE A 226 3.38 -14.63 18.59
CA ILE A 226 2.10 -14.68 19.29
C ILE A 226 2.25 -15.51 20.55
N GLU A 227 1.20 -15.67 21.33
CA GLU A 227 1.22 -16.40 22.62
C GLU A 227 2.14 -15.72 23.65
N MET A 228 2.10 -14.40 23.67
CA MET A 228 2.94 -13.56 24.53
C MET A 228 2.17 -13.14 25.80
N GLU A 229 2.88 -13.15 26.95
CA GLU A 229 2.35 -12.54 28.17
C GLU A 229 2.20 -11.01 27.99
N PRO A 230 1.26 -10.33 28.67
CA PRO A 230 0.35 -10.87 29.69
C PRO A 230 -0.92 -11.53 29.17
N TYR A 231 -1.20 -11.50 27.87
CA TYR A 231 -2.42 -12.03 27.25
C TYR A 231 -2.08 -13.08 26.21
N THR A 232 -1.75 -14.28 26.65
CA THR A 232 -1.26 -15.38 25.78
C THR A 232 -2.26 -15.85 24.71
N ASN A 233 -3.52 -15.45 24.81
CA ASN A 233 -4.54 -15.76 23.80
C ASN A 233 -4.67 -14.70 22.71
N LEU A 234 -4.07 -13.50 22.89
CA LEU A 234 -3.98 -12.51 21.81
C LEU A 234 -3.11 -13.03 20.67
N GLY A 235 -3.54 -12.78 19.45
CA GLY A 235 -2.88 -13.25 18.23
C GLY A 235 -3.26 -14.67 17.82
N ASN A 236 -4.04 -15.41 18.60
CA ASN A 236 -4.53 -16.73 18.21
C ASN A 236 -5.33 -16.72 16.90
N MET A 237 -5.98 -15.59 16.56
CA MET A 237 -6.63 -15.37 15.26
C MET A 237 -5.66 -15.56 14.09
N ILE A 238 -4.39 -15.19 14.24
CA ILE A 238 -3.37 -15.32 13.20
C ILE A 238 -3.10 -16.78 12.84
N LYS A 239 -3.34 -17.71 13.75
CA LYS A 239 -3.25 -19.16 13.47
C LYS A 239 -4.27 -19.63 12.44
N GLU A 240 -5.35 -18.90 12.24
CA GLU A 240 -6.42 -19.26 11.32
C GLU A 240 -6.06 -18.99 9.85
N PHE A 241 -5.24 -17.96 9.60
CA PHE A 241 -4.87 -17.53 8.24
C PHE A 241 -3.38 -17.47 7.97
N GLY A 242 -2.54 -17.54 9.00
CA GLY A 242 -1.09 -17.39 8.85
C GLY A 242 -0.52 -18.44 7.89
N PRO A 243 0.32 -18.02 6.92
CA PRO A 243 0.92 -18.95 5.97
C PRO A 243 1.89 -19.91 6.66
N LEU A 244 1.94 -21.15 6.17
CA LEU A 244 2.82 -22.21 6.69
C LEU A 244 4.28 -21.97 6.33
N ARG A 245 4.55 -21.29 5.18
CA ARG A 245 5.89 -20.99 4.68
C ARG A 245 6.26 -19.56 4.98
N GLY A 246 7.55 -19.31 5.20
CA GLY A 246 8.10 -17.97 5.40
C GLY A 246 9.06 -17.57 4.28
N GLY A 247 9.54 -16.33 4.35
CA GLY A 247 10.51 -15.74 3.43
C GLY A 247 9.94 -14.52 2.72
N ASN A 248 10.85 -13.59 2.39
CA ASN A 248 10.56 -12.42 1.58
C ASN A 248 10.80 -12.73 0.11
N ALA A 249 10.14 -12.01 -0.79
CA ALA A 249 10.29 -12.16 -2.23
C ALA A 249 10.19 -13.63 -2.70
N GLN A 250 9.28 -14.40 -2.14
CA GLN A 250 9.04 -15.79 -2.50
C GLN A 250 7.93 -15.90 -3.56
N PRO A 251 7.77 -17.05 -4.22
CA PRO A 251 6.61 -17.30 -5.09
C PRO A 251 5.27 -17.00 -4.42
N ALA A 252 4.28 -16.53 -5.20
CA ALA A 252 3.00 -16.05 -4.70
C ALA A 252 2.26 -17.01 -3.76
N GLU A 253 2.33 -18.31 -4.05
CA GLU A 253 1.68 -19.37 -3.27
C GLU A 253 2.22 -19.52 -1.84
N PHE A 254 3.38 -18.92 -1.52
CA PHE A 254 3.92 -18.92 -0.15
C PHE A 254 3.08 -18.06 0.80
N TYR A 255 2.33 -17.09 0.25
CA TYR A 255 1.56 -16.14 1.05
C TYR A 255 0.13 -16.58 1.31
N GLU A 256 -0.34 -17.65 0.65
CA GLU A 256 -1.62 -18.33 0.92
C GLU A 256 -2.81 -17.34 1.05
N ASP A 257 -2.97 -16.44 0.07
CA ASP A 257 -3.97 -15.36 0.08
C ASP A 257 -5.41 -15.88 0.23
N ASP A 258 -5.69 -17.07 -0.30
CA ASP A 258 -7.00 -17.73 -0.16
C ASP A 258 -7.37 -18.01 1.31
N LYS A 259 -6.39 -18.31 2.17
CA LYS A 259 -6.66 -18.51 3.61
C LYS A 259 -7.11 -17.22 4.28
N LYS A 260 -6.54 -16.08 3.88
CA LYS A 260 -6.90 -14.76 4.40
C LYS A 260 -8.33 -14.41 3.99
N ARG A 261 -8.66 -14.65 2.71
CA ARG A 261 -10.01 -14.46 2.21
C ARG A 261 -11.01 -15.35 2.95
N ALA A 262 -10.73 -16.64 3.08
CA ALA A 262 -11.59 -17.57 3.80
C ALA A 262 -11.77 -17.21 5.29
N PHE A 263 -10.72 -16.68 5.93
CA PHE A 263 -10.78 -16.17 7.31
C PHE A 263 -11.79 -15.03 7.46
N LEU A 264 -11.82 -14.09 6.49
CA LEU A 264 -12.74 -12.97 6.48
C LEU A 264 -14.18 -13.41 6.11
N GLU A 265 -14.33 -14.22 5.06
CA GLU A 265 -15.62 -14.71 4.58
C GLU A 265 -16.35 -15.60 5.61
N ALA A 266 -15.61 -16.22 6.54
CA ALA A 266 -16.21 -17.00 7.64
C ALA A 266 -17.05 -16.17 8.61
N GLU A 267 -16.92 -14.85 8.59
CA GLU A 267 -17.65 -13.91 9.46
C GLU A 267 -18.72 -13.09 8.68
N SER A 268 -19.14 -13.57 7.50
CA SER A 268 -20.04 -12.87 6.57
C SER A 268 -21.41 -12.46 7.13
N ASP A 269 -21.81 -13.02 8.27
CA ASP A 269 -23.05 -12.61 8.95
C ASP A 269 -22.96 -11.17 9.53
N ASN A 270 -21.74 -10.75 9.90
CA ASN A 270 -21.47 -9.45 10.53
C ASN A 270 -20.37 -8.65 9.85
N LEU A 271 -19.73 -9.18 8.81
CA LEU A 271 -18.60 -8.54 8.12
C LEU A 271 -18.85 -8.46 6.63
N ASP A 272 -19.00 -7.23 6.12
CA ASP A 272 -19.04 -6.95 4.70
C ASP A 272 -17.65 -6.53 4.19
N LEU A 273 -17.22 -7.13 3.07
CA LEU A 273 -15.91 -6.94 2.47
C LEU A 273 -16.00 -6.00 1.26
N TYR A 274 -15.15 -4.99 1.27
CA TYR A 274 -15.01 -4.01 0.18
C TYR A 274 -13.58 -4.04 -0.39
N PRO A 275 -13.20 -5.12 -1.14
CA PRO A 275 -11.91 -5.16 -1.83
C PRO A 275 -11.89 -4.16 -2.99
N SER A 276 -10.72 -3.64 -3.30
CA SER A 276 -10.52 -2.66 -4.39
C SER A 276 -11.24 -1.32 -4.18
N TYR A 277 -11.55 -0.94 -2.95
CA TYR A 277 -12.07 0.38 -2.60
C TYR A 277 -11.03 1.22 -1.87
N ARG A 278 -10.61 2.32 -2.47
CA ARG A 278 -9.66 3.27 -1.88
C ARG A 278 -10.40 4.42 -1.23
N VAL A 279 -10.07 4.70 0.04
CA VAL A 279 -10.58 5.89 0.73
C VAL A 279 -9.88 7.14 0.17
N GLU A 280 -10.66 8.10 -0.28
CA GLU A 280 -10.20 9.34 -0.90
C GLU A 280 -10.59 10.59 -0.10
N LYS A 281 -11.64 10.49 0.73
CA LYS A 281 -12.16 11.61 1.48
C LYS A 281 -12.76 11.17 2.81
N VAL A 282 -12.63 12.04 3.82
CA VAL A 282 -13.26 11.90 5.14
C VAL A 282 -14.12 13.14 5.43
N ASP A 283 -15.36 12.95 5.84
CA ASP A 283 -16.20 14.02 6.44
C ASP A 283 -15.98 13.99 7.95
N CYS A 284 -15.16 14.90 8.43
CA CYS A 284 -14.85 15.08 9.85
C CYS A 284 -15.25 16.49 10.28
N ARG A 285 -15.94 16.62 11.41
CA ARG A 285 -16.34 17.91 11.99
C ARG A 285 -16.11 17.88 13.48
N ASP A 286 -15.52 18.94 13.99
CA ASP A 286 -15.25 19.11 15.43
C ASP A 286 -14.52 17.91 16.05
N GLY A 287 -13.60 17.28 15.30
CA GLY A 287 -12.83 16.12 15.75
C GLY A 287 -13.62 14.80 15.77
N HIS A 288 -14.75 14.73 15.04
CA HIS A 288 -15.60 13.54 14.92
C HIS A 288 -15.83 13.17 13.45
N ILE A 289 -15.50 11.94 13.07
CA ILE A 289 -15.72 11.42 11.72
C ILE A 289 -17.20 11.04 11.56
N ASN A 290 -17.86 11.63 10.56
CA ASN A 290 -19.24 11.32 10.19
C ASN A 290 -19.32 10.26 9.09
N ALA A 291 -18.37 10.28 8.15
CA ALA A 291 -18.30 9.35 7.04
C ALA A 291 -16.90 9.27 6.42
N VAL A 292 -16.59 8.12 5.83
CA VAL A 292 -15.47 7.97 4.89
C VAL A 292 -16.02 7.67 3.49
N TYR A 293 -15.36 8.18 2.46
CA TYR A 293 -15.74 7.99 1.07
C TYR A 293 -14.66 7.15 0.39
N ALA A 294 -15.05 6.02 -0.15
CA ALA A 294 -14.13 5.14 -0.86
C ALA A 294 -14.62 4.87 -2.29
N THR A 295 -13.69 4.89 -3.23
CA THR A 295 -13.95 4.67 -4.65
C THR A 295 -13.33 3.36 -5.10
N HIS A 296 -14.08 2.55 -5.83
CA HIS A 296 -13.59 1.30 -6.42
C HIS A 296 -12.59 1.60 -7.51
N ILE A 297 -11.38 1.07 -7.38
CA ILE A 297 -10.21 1.40 -8.20
C ILE A 297 -10.35 1.02 -9.69
N GLU A 298 -11.32 0.19 -10.06
CA GLU A 298 -11.52 -0.23 -11.43
C GLU A 298 -12.84 0.25 -12.03
N THR A 299 -13.85 0.55 -11.22
CA THR A 299 -15.19 0.90 -11.73
C THR A 299 -15.59 2.34 -11.47
N GLY A 300 -14.84 3.06 -10.60
CA GLY A 300 -15.18 4.42 -10.19
C GLY A 300 -16.45 4.51 -9.30
N GLU A 301 -17.05 3.38 -8.88
CA GLU A 301 -18.16 3.39 -7.92
C GLU A 301 -17.69 3.98 -6.60
N THR A 302 -18.35 5.04 -6.13
CA THR A 302 -18.06 5.68 -4.85
C THR A 302 -19.10 5.29 -3.81
N VAL A 303 -18.62 4.92 -2.61
CA VAL A 303 -19.46 4.57 -1.46
C VAL A 303 -19.15 5.51 -0.29
N GLU A 304 -20.19 6.07 0.30
CA GLU A 304 -20.16 6.80 1.57
C GLU A 304 -20.44 5.81 2.70
N PHE A 305 -19.45 5.56 3.55
CA PHE A 305 -19.54 4.68 4.70
C PHE A 305 -19.76 5.51 5.96
N ARG A 306 -20.85 5.26 6.66
CA ARG A 306 -21.18 5.88 7.93
C ARG A 306 -21.10 4.89 9.06
N ALA A 307 -20.54 5.30 10.19
CA ALA A 307 -20.50 4.54 11.42
C ALA A 307 -20.29 5.45 12.63
N PRO A 308 -20.65 5.03 13.83
CA PRO A 308 -20.24 5.73 15.05
C PRO A 308 -18.72 5.58 15.33
N ILE A 309 -18.07 4.51 14.87
CA ILE A 309 -16.67 4.19 15.17
C ILE A 309 -15.93 3.82 13.88
N PHE A 310 -14.69 4.32 13.74
CA PHE A 310 -13.79 4.05 12.63
C PHE A 310 -12.44 3.53 13.12
N SER A 311 -11.73 2.78 12.27
CA SER A 311 -10.34 2.41 12.51
C SER A 311 -9.48 2.66 11.28
N ASP A 312 -8.35 3.35 11.46
CA ASP A 312 -7.29 3.46 10.47
C ASP A 312 -6.34 2.26 10.64
N CYS A 313 -6.36 1.37 9.65
CA CYS A 313 -5.45 0.23 9.53
C CYS A 313 -4.70 0.28 8.20
N THR A 314 -4.60 1.47 7.58
CA THR A 314 -3.93 1.67 6.29
C THR A 314 -2.42 1.52 6.39
N GLY A 315 -1.87 1.68 7.60
CA GLY A 315 -0.44 1.70 7.87
C GLY A 315 0.24 3.02 7.45
N ASP A 316 -0.49 3.89 6.76
CA ASP A 316 -0.05 5.22 6.35
C ASP A 316 -0.80 6.35 7.10
N GLY A 317 -1.69 5.99 8.02
CA GLY A 317 -2.52 6.95 8.75
C GLY A 317 -3.44 7.75 7.83
N THR A 318 -3.92 7.14 6.75
CA THR A 318 -4.66 7.85 5.69
C THR A 318 -5.98 8.44 6.19
N VAL A 319 -6.75 7.66 6.96
CA VAL A 319 -8.03 8.14 7.51
C VAL A 319 -7.79 9.24 8.51
N GLY A 320 -6.82 9.05 9.42
CA GLY A 320 -6.43 10.05 10.41
C GLY A 320 -5.97 11.35 9.75
N TYR A 321 -5.10 11.27 8.75
CA TYR A 321 -4.61 12.43 8.00
C TYR A 321 -5.76 13.21 7.34
N LEU A 322 -6.65 12.52 6.64
CA LEU A 322 -7.80 13.13 5.98
C LEU A 322 -8.83 13.69 6.98
N ALA A 323 -8.88 13.16 8.20
CA ALA A 323 -9.73 13.65 9.28
C ALA A 323 -9.11 14.83 10.06
N GLY A 324 -7.83 15.15 9.84
CA GLY A 324 -7.10 16.17 10.61
C GLY A 324 -6.60 15.67 11.97
N ALA A 325 -6.31 14.36 12.09
CA ALA A 325 -5.67 13.81 13.27
C ALA A 325 -4.23 14.31 13.40
N ASP A 326 -3.79 14.50 14.63
CA ASP A 326 -2.39 14.78 14.91
C ASP A 326 -1.52 13.58 14.55
N TYR A 327 -0.38 13.83 13.91
CA TYR A 327 0.57 12.77 13.52
C TYR A 327 2.03 13.25 13.58
N SER A 328 2.95 12.30 13.59
CA SER A 328 4.39 12.48 13.43
C SER A 328 4.89 11.68 12.23
N MET A 329 5.97 12.13 11.59
CA MET A 329 6.70 11.42 10.53
C MET A 329 8.17 11.82 10.56
N GLY A 330 9.08 10.90 10.23
CA GLY A 330 10.51 11.11 10.41
C GLY A 330 10.96 10.82 11.84
N ARG A 331 12.18 11.26 12.22
CA ARG A 331 12.75 11.02 13.55
C ARG A 331 12.52 12.21 14.47
N GLU A 332 12.00 11.93 15.64
CA GLU A 332 11.86 12.89 16.72
C GLU A 332 13.25 13.31 17.25
N SER A 333 13.36 14.55 17.71
CA SER A 333 14.57 15.00 18.42
C SER A 333 14.66 14.37 19.81
N ARG A 334 15.88 14.24 20.33
CA ARG A 334 16.08 13.76 21.71
C ARG A 334 15.33 14.60 22.73
N ALA A 335 15.20 15.90 22.51
CA ALA A 335 14.52 16.81 23.42
C ALA A 335 13.00 16.57 23.53
N GLU A 336 12.36 15.95 22.52
CA GLU A 336 10.92 15.75 22.51
C GLU A 336 10.47 14.68 23.50
N TYR A 337 11.17 13.52 23.51
CA TYR A 337 10.79 12.38 24.35
C TYR A 337 11.94 11.89 25.25
N ASN A 338 13.10 12.56 25.25
CA ASN A 338 14.32 12.17 25.99
C ASN A 338 14.79 10.73 25.64
N GLU A 339 14.56 10.28 24.42
CA GLU A 339 14.99 8.96 23.98
C GLU A 339 16.52 8.90 23.81
N PRO A 340 17.22 7.94 24.43
CA PRO A 340 18.68 7.85 24.35
C PRO A 340 19.24 7.72 22.94
N SER A 341 18.52 6.99 22.06
CA SER A 341 18.93 6.71 20.68
C SER A 341 18.45 7.75 19.65
N ALA A 342 17.63 8.73 20.08
CA ALA A 342 17.15 9.79 19.19
C ALA A 342 18.27 10.75 18.80
N PRO A 343 18.22 11.32 17.57
CA PRO A 343 19.16 12.35 17.15
C PRO A 343 19.01 13.63 18.00
N GLU A 344 20.04 14.45 18.07
CA GLU A 344 19.99 15.76 18.78
C GLU A 344 18.91 16.69 18.19
N GLN A 345 18.74 16.65 16.87
CA GLN A 345 17.71 17.38 16.14
C GLN A 345 16.86 16.39 15.34
N GLY A 346 15.56 16.56 15.39
CA GLY A 346 14.64 15.79 14.57
C GLY A 346 14.86 16.02 13.08
N ASP A 347 14.55 15.05 12.27
CA ASP A 347 14.67 15.11 10.81
C ASP A 347 13.57 14.30 10.10
N SER A 348 13.57 14.35 8.77
CA SER A 348 12.59 13.64 7.94
C SER A 348 12.96 12.19 7.61
N LEU A 349 14.05 11.65 8.19
CA LEU A 349 14.47 10.28 7.89
C LEU A 349 13.43 9.28 8.39
N THR A 350 13.00 8.39 7.49
CA THR A 350 12.13 7.26 7.78
C THR A 350 12.82 5.96 7.37
N MET A 351 12.29 4.83 7.81
CA MET A 351 12.58 3.57 7.13
C MET A 351 11.89 3.60 5.77
N GLY A 352 12.58 3.20 4.71
CA GLY A 352 12.13 3.33 3.34
C GLY A 352 11.13 2.26 2.88
N ALA A 353 10.88 2.24 1.59
CA ALA A 353 10.04 1.26 0.93
C ALA A 353 10.85 0.28 0.07
N SER A 354 10.37 -0.96 -0.06
CA SER A 354 11.04 -1.99 -0.85
C SER A 354 10.24 -2.35 -2.10
N VAL A 355 10.89 -2.25 -3.25
CA VAL A 355 10.50 -2.94 -4.48
C VAL A 355 11.23 -4.28 -4.49
N GLN A 356 10.61 -5.32 -3.97
CA GLN A 356 11.19 -6.65 -3.90
C GLN A 356 11.17 -7.34 -5.26
N TRP A 357 12.10 -8.26 -5.49
CA TRP A 357 12.20 -8.99 -6.74
C TRP A 357 12.97 -10.29 -6.59
N TYR A 358 12.78 -11.21 -7.52
CA TYR A 358 13.65 -12.37 -7.68
C TYR A 358 13.81 -12.77 -9.15
N SER A 359 14.89 -13.49 -9.43
CA SER A 359 15.15 -14.13 -10.73
C SER A 359 14.89 -15.63 -10.67
N VAL A 360 14.46 -16.18 -11.77
CA VAL A 360 14.30 -17.63 -11.97
C VAL A 360 15.40 -18.18 -12.88
N GLU A 361 15.71 -19.45 -12.74
CA GLU A 361 16.63 -20.15 -13.61
C GLU A 361 15.87 -20.63 -14.85
N ASP A 362 16.43 -20.35 -16.02
CA ASP A 362 15.90 -20.74 -17.32
C ASP A 362 16.67 -21.99 -17.82
N ASP A 363 16.03 -22.83 -18.61
CA ASP A 363 16.64 -24.02 -19.22
C ASP A 363 17.74 -23.67 -20.26
N ALA A 364 17.74 -22.44 -20.75
CA ALA A 364 18.67 -21.94 -21.77
C ALA A 364 19.07 -20.48 -21.48
N PRO A 365 20.15 -19.98 -22.14
CA PRO A 365 20.52 -18.58 -22.03
C PRO A 365 19.37 -17.64 -22.40
N SER A 366 19.10 -16.66 -21.53
CA SER A 366 18.09 -15.62 -21.74
C SER A 366 18.73 -14.25 -21.88
N SER A 367 18.09 -13.36 -22.62
CA SER A 367 18.50 -11.96 -22.78
C SER A 367 17.67 -11.03 -21.91
N PHE A 368 18.20 -9.85 -21.62
CA PHE A 368 17.48 -8.74 -21.04
C PHE A 368 17.84 -7.46 -21.81
N PRO A 369 16.89 -6.58 -22.12
CA PRO A 369 17.19 -5.34 -22.82
C PRO A 369 18.18 -4.46 -22.07
N LEU A 370 18.95 -3.65 -22.81
CA LEU A 370 19.76 -2.60 -22.18
C LEU A 370 18.82 -1.57 -21.54
N PHE A 371 19.04 -1.30 -20.26
CA PHE A 371 18.28 -0.31 -19.51
C PHE A 371 19.25 0.77 -18.98
N GLU A 372 19.23 1.94 -19.63
CA GLU A 372 20.21 3.01 -19.41
C GLU A 372 19.50 4.37 -19.20
N TYR A 373 18.65 4.43 -18.18
CA TYR A 373 17.76 5.57 -17.91
C TYR A 373 18.04 6.22 -16.54
N GLY A 374 19.31 6.55 -16.25
CA GLY A 374 19.66 7.37 -15.09
C GLY A 374 20.63 6.72 -14.10
N LEU A 375 20.60 5.38 -13.89
CA LEU A 375 21.55 4.71 -13.01
C LEU A 375 22.63 3.99 -13.82
N ASN A 376 23.89 4.32 -13.52
CA ASN A 376 25.07 3.74 -14.15
C ASN A 376 25.78 2.80 -13.18
N PHE A 377 25.45 1.54 -13.22
CA PHE A 377 26.16 0.50 -12.46
C PHE A 377 27.52 0.16 -13.08
N ASN A 378 28.46 -0.23 -12.22
CA ASN A 378 29.77 -0.73 -12.58
C ASN A 378 30.13 -1.95 -11.70
N ASP A 379 31.31 -2.53 -11.89
CA ASP A 379 31.75 -3.71 -11.13
C ASP A 379 31.82 -3.50 -9.60
N GLN A 380 31.91 -2.25 -9.13
CA GLN A 380 31.99 -1.89 -7.71
C GLN A 380 30.62 -1.53 -7.12
N SER A 381 29.73 -0.94 -7.92
CA SER A 381 28.42 -0.49 -7.46
C SER A 381 27.28 -1.46 -7.70
N CYS A 382 27.48 -2.49 -8.58
CA CYS A 382 26.43 -3.45 -8.86
C CYS A 382 26.22 -4.44 -7.72
N GLU A 383 24.97 -4.82 -7.49
CA GLU A 383 24.60 -5.87 -6.54
C GLU A 383 24.55 -7.22 -7.24
N ARG A 384 25.54 -8.10 -6.93
CA ARG A 384 25.71 -9.44 -7.56
C ARG A 384 24.80 -10.49 -6.92
N VAL A 385 23.50 -10.24 -6.93
CA VAL A 385 22.47 -11.07 -6.30
C VAL A 385 21.47 -11.60 -7.33
N THR A 386 20.67 -12.57 -6.96
CA THR A 386 19.61 -13.16 -7.79
C THR A 386 18.21 -12.79 -7.30
N MET A 387 18.14 -12.06 -6.18
CA MET A 387 16.91 -11.51 -5.61
C MET A 387 17.23 -10.28 -4.77
N GLY A 388 16.28 -9.39 -4.64
CA GLY A 388 16.32 -8.25 -3.73
C GLY A 388 15.19 -8.38 -2.71
N GLU A 389 15.57 -8.52 -1.45
CA GLU A 389 14.65 -8.63 -0.33
C GLU A 389 14.46 -7.28 0.36
N TRP A 390 14.12 -7.32 1.62
CA TRP A 390 13.81 -6.19 2.47
C TRP A 390 14.94 -5.15 2.66
N THR A 391 16.21 -5.48 2.41
CA THR A 391 17.33 -4.53 2.42
C THR A 391 17.45 -3.72 1.12
N TRP A 392 16.70 -4.04 0.07
CA TRP A 392 16.54 -3.21 -1.10
C TRP A 392 15.47 -2.17 -0.81
N GLU A 393 15.89 -1.00 -0.35
CA GLU A 393 15.05 -0.03 0.32
C GLU A 393 15.35 1.38 -0.18
N THR A 394 14.34 2.07 -0.65
CA THR A 394 14.44 3.39 -1.28
C THR A 394 13.66 4.45 -0.53
N GLY A 395 14.04 5.71 -0.70
CA GLY A 395 13.30 6.86 -0.22
C GLY A 395 13.39 7.09 1.29
N MET A 396 14.46 6.65 1.96
CA MET A 396 14.61 6.84 3.41
C MET A 396 14.62 8.32 3.84
N ASN A 397 15.06 9.22 2.97
CA ASN A 397 15.13 10.70 3.17
C ASN A 397 14.06 11.45 2.38
N ARG A 398 12.97 10.79 2.02
CA ARG A 398 11.83 11.36 1.28
C ARG A 398 10.53 11.15 2.03
N ASP A 399 9.55 11.98 1.72
CA ASP A 399 8.20 11.79 2.24
C ASP A 399 7.58 10.50 1.66
N GLN A 400 7.36 9.51 2.53
CA GLN A 400 6.82 8.20 2.14
C GLN A 400 5.35 8.26 1.70
N CYS A 401 4.71 9.39 1.80
CA CYS A 401 3.32 9.60 1.36
C CYS A 401 3.26 10.51 0.12
N GLU A 402 3.88 11.69 0.17
CA GLU A 402 3.77 12.70 -0.91
C GLU A 402 4.72 12.44 -2.07
N GLU A 403 5.87 11.79 -1.83
CA GLU A 403 6.85 11.45 -2.88
C GLU A 403 6.85 9.95 -3.23
N PHE A 404 5.80 9.22 -2.88
CA PHE A 404 5.82 7.76 -2.95
C PHE A 404 5.89 7.22 -4.39
N GLU A 405 5.33 7.90 -5.38
CA GLU A 405 5.49 7.51 -6.78
C GLU A 405 6.97 7.53 -7.19
N ARG A 406 7.67 8.62 -6.88
CA ARG A 406 9.12 8.73 -7.12
C ARG A 406 9.91 7.64 -6.38
N ILE A 407 9.56 7.34 -5.13
CA ILE A 407 10.23 6.31 -4.31
C ILE A 407 10.08 4.93 -4.94
N ARG A 408 8.85 4.56 -5.35
CA ARG A 408 8.56 3.30 -6.00
C ARG A 408 9.26 3.19 -7.36
N ASP A 409 9.20 4.25 -8.16
CA ASP A 409 9.79 4.29 -9.49
C ASP A 409 11.32 4.16 -9.42
N TYR A 410 11.93 4.81 -8.44
CA TYR A 410 13.35 4.63 -8.21
C TYR A 410 13.69 3.17 -7.87
N GLY A 411 12.86 2.50 -7.05
CA GLY A 411 13.02 1.08 -6.78
C GLY A 411 12.95 0.20 -8.04
N LEU A 412 12.00 0.46 -8.95
CA LEU A 412 11.92 -0.22 -10.26
C LEU A 412 13.17 0.05 -11.11
N MET A 413 13.59 1.31 -11.15
CA MET A 413 14.79 1.72 -11.90
C MET A 413 16.03 0.99 -11.40
N VAL A 414 16.23 0.90 -10.09
CA VAL A 414 17.36 0.17 -9.48
C VAL A 414 17.35 -1.30 -9.91
N VAL A 415 16.20 -1.97 -9.84
CA VAL A 415 16.07 -3.38 -10.22
C VAL A 415 16.44 -3.56 -11.69
N TYR A 416 15.85 -2.80 -12.59
CA TYR A 416 16.09 -2.95 -14.04
C TYR A 416 17.51 -2.55 -14.44
N SER A 417 18.05 -1.46 -13.89
CA SER A 417 19.41 -1.00 -14.19
C SER A 417 20.47 -2.01 -13.71
N ASN A 418 20.33 -2.50 -12.46
CA ASN A 418 21.24 -3.50 -11.92
C ASN A 418 21.14 -4.82 -12.69
N TRP A 419 19.92 -5.31 -12.96
CA TRP A 419 19.72 -6.53 -13.73
C TRP A 419 20.26 -6.43 -15.15
N SER A 420 20.03 -5.28 -15.82
CA SER A 420 20.60 -5.00 -17.13
C SER A 420 22.14 -5.04 -17.11
N TYR A 421 22.77 -4.46 -16.08
CA TYR A 421 24.22 -4.51 -15.92
C TYR A 421 24.71 -5.96 -15.76
N LEU A 422 24.10 -6.73 -14.86
CA LEU A 422 24.48 -8.13 -14.62
C LEU A 422 24.36 -9.02 -15.86
N LYS A 423 23.34 -8.79 -16.68
CA LYS A 423 23.09 -9.57 -17.91
C LYS A 423 24.00 -9.17 -19.07
N ASN A 424 24.28 -7.87 -19.24
CA ASN A 424 24.84 -7.36 -20.49
C ASN A 424 26.29 -6.84 -20.37
N ARG A 425 26.72 -6.39 -19.17
CA ARG A 425 28.00 -5.68 -19.00
C ARG A 425 28.97 -6.34 -18.04
N LEU A 426 28.47 -7.10 -17.07
CA LEU A 426 29.32 -7.82 -16.11
C LEU A 426 30.15 -8.86 -16.85
N LYS A 427 31.49 -8.80 -16.71
CA LYS A 427 32.43 -9.70 -17.43
C LYS A 427 32.28 -11.16 -17.01
N ASP A 428 32.09 -11.41 -15.72
CA ASP A 428 31.89 -12.75 -15.14
C ASP A 428 30.39 -12.94 -14.84
N ASN A 429 29.60 -13.09 -15.90
CA ASN A 429 28.15 -13.15 -15.81
C ASN A 429 27.55 -14.57 -15.92
N ASP A 430 28.34 -15.61 -15.84
CA ASP A 430 27.89 -17.01 -16.01
C ASP A 430 26.70 -17.34 -15.06
N LYS A 431 26.74 -16.83 -13.83
CA LYS A 431 25.65 -16.96 -12.85
C LYS A 431 24.31 -16.41 -13.36
N TYR A 432 24.32 -15.41 -14.22
CA TYR A 432 23.12 -14.70 -14.69
C TYR A 432 22.71 -15.09 -16.11
N ARG A 433 23.57 -15.80 -16.85
CA ARG A 433 23.36 -16.17 -18.25
C ARG A 433 22.01 -16.86 -18.47
N ASN A 434 21.71 -17.87 -17.65
CA ASN A 434 20.49 -18.66 -17.72
C ASN A 434 19.48 -18.21 -16.66
N ARG A 435 19.30 -16.89 -16.48
CA ARG A 435 18.32 -16.34 -15.53
C ARG A 435 17.53 -15.21 -16.15
N SER A 436 16.25 -15.16 -15.81
CA SER A 436 15.36 -14.04 -16.12
C SER A 436 14.70 -13.51 -14.85
N LEU A 437 14.18 -12.28 -14.88
CA LEU A 437 13.35 -11.76 -13.80
C LEU A 437 12.07 -12.60 -13.72
N GLY A 438 11.85 -13.24 -12.58
CA GLY A 438 10.66 -14.05 -12.32
C GLY A 438 9.50 -13.23 -11.77
N TRP A 439 9.85 -12.20 -11.01
CA TRP A 439 8.89 -11.26 -10.44
C TRP A 439 9.61 -10.01 -9.94
N VAL A 440 8.96 -8.87 -10.11
CA VAL A 440 9.33 -7.57 -9.54
C VAL A 440 8.06 -6.97 -8.94
N ALA A 441 8.11 -6.43 -7.73
CA ALA A 441 6.97 -5.76 -7.12
C ALA A 441 6.73 -4.40 -7.77
N TYR A 442 5.55 -4.14 -8.33
CA TYR A 442 5.14 -2.78 -8.65
C TYR A 442 4.37 -2.12 -7.47
N ILE A 443 3.91 -2.93 -6.52
CA ILE A 443 3.42 -2.47 -5.23
C ILE A 443 4.57 -2.46 -4.24
N ALA A 444 5.06 -1.28 -3.86
CA ALA A 444 6.16 -1.17 -2.93
C ALA A 444 5.72 -1.37 -1.48
N GLY A 445 6.51 -2.14 -0.72
CA GLY A 445 6.24 -2.41 0.69
C GLY A 445 6.85 -1.33 1.59
N LYS A 446 6.03 -0.50 2.20
CA LYS A 446 6.46 0.52 3.18
C LYS A 446 6.71 -0.08 4.55
N ARG A 447 7.68 0.50 5.27
CA ARG A 447 7.98 0.17 6.68
C ARG A 447 7.50 1.22 7.64
N GLU A 448 7.56 2.46 7.23
CA GLU A 448 7.22 3.63 8.02
C GLU A 448 6.60 4.70 7.14
N SER A 449 5.69 5.48 7.71
CA SER A 449 5.12 6.69 7.16
C SER A 449 4.55 7.53 8.31
N ARG A 450 3.32 8.05 8.21
CA ARG A 450 2.68 8.78 9.30
C ARG A 450 2.37 7.85 10.47
N ARG A 451 2.65 8.34 11.68
CA ARG A 451 2.28 7.73 12.96
C ARG A 451 1.31 8.67 13.65
N LEU A 452 0.07 8.25 13.81
CA LEU A 452 -0.99 9.05 14.43
C LEU A 452 -0.73 9.15 15.93
N LEU A 453 -1.08 10.28 16.55
CA LEU A 453 -0.82 10.50 17.97
C LEU A 453 -2.05 10.17 18.82
N GLY A 454 -1.83 9.27 19.78
CA GLY A 454 -2.79 8.88 20.81
C GLY A 454 -2.60 9.64 22.13
N ASP A 455 -3.34 9.23 23.15
CA ASP A 455 -3.17 9.77 24.51
C ASP A 455 -1.88 9.30 25.16
N HIS A 456 -1.25 8.25 24.65
CA HIS A 456 0.11 7.84 24.96
C HIS A 456 0.89 7.64 23.67
N VAL A 457 2.15 8.05 23.65
CA VAL A 457 3.10 7.76 22.58
C VAL A 457 4.10 6.74 23.10
N LEU A 458 4.16 5.56 22.51
CA LEU A 458 5.14 4.54 22.87
C LEU A 458 6.54 5.03 22.51
N THR A 459 7.44 5.06 23.49
CA THR A 459 8.82 5.56 23.36
C THR A 459 9.85 4.49 23.65
N GLU A 460 11.11 4.74 23.25
CA GLU A 460 12.26 3.93 23.67
C GLU A 460 12.34 3.83 25.20
N ASN A 461 12.02 4.91 25.93
CA ASN A 461 12.07 4.94 27.40
C ASN A 461 11.06 3.98 28.03
N ASP A 462 9.87 3.82 27.45
CA ASP A 462 8.92 2.81 27.91
C ASP A 462 9.50 1.41 27.81
N LEU A 463 10.16 1.12 26.69
CA LEU A 463 10.73 -0.19 26.36
C LEU A 463 11.93 -0.54 27.25
N ILE A 464 12.89 0.37 27.40
CA ILE A 464 14.14 0.10 28.14
C ILE A 464 13.94 0.14 29.66
N ASN A 465 12.99 0.95 30.16
CA ASN A 465 12.66 1.06 31.57
C ASN A 465 11.52 0.11 31.99
N GLU A 466 10.92 -0.62 31.03
CA GLU A 466 9.82 -1.56 31.26
C GLU A 466 8.68 -0.92 32.08
N VAL A 467 8.25 0.30 31.70
CA VAL A 467 7.24 1.07 32.44
C VAL A 467 5.89 0.37 32.38
N VAL A 468 5.29 0.08 33.53
CA VAL A 468 4.00 -0.62 33.62
C VAL A 468 2.85 0.38 33.65
N TYR A 469 1.94 0.25 32.69
CA TYR A 469 0.71 1.04 32.63
C TYR A 469 -0.51 0.19 32.96
N PRO A 470 -1.57 0.77 33.55
CA PRO A 470 -2.78 0.02 33.92
C PRO A 470 -3.54 -0.52 32.69
N ASP A 471 -3.34 0.09 31.54
CA ASP A 471 -3.96 -0.23 30.26
C ASP A 471 -3.04 -1.03 29.32
N ALA A 472 -2.09 -1.79 29.85
CA ALA A 472 -1.27 -2.73 29.11
C ALA A 472 -2.15 -3.65 28.24
N SER A 473 -1.82 -3.74 26.95
CA SER A 473 -2.61 -4.48 25.97
C SER A 473 -1.74 -5.49 25.20
N PHE A 474 -1.55 -5.33 23.88
CA PHE A 474 -0.72 -6.24 23.10
C PHE A 474 0.78 -6.12 23.48
N THR A 475 1.56 -7.14 23.13
CA THR A 475 2.99 -7.19 23.48
C THR A 475 3.86 -6.95 22.25
N THR A 476 4.93 -6.17 22.41
CA THR A 476 5.98 -6.06 21.38
C THR A 476 6.63 -7.41 21.16
N THR A 477 6.92 -7.77 19.92
CA THR A 477 7.47 -9.09 19.57
C THR A 477 8.73 -9.01 18.73
N TRP A 478 9.38 -7.84 18.71
CA TRP A 478 10.59 -7.59 17.94
C TRP A 478 11.57 -6.72 18.71
N SER A 479 12.85 -6.71 18.31
CA SER A 479 13.83 -5.74 18.79
C SER A 479 13.50 -4.32 18.29
N ILE A 480 14.17 -3.30 18.79
CA ILE A 480 14.23 -1.99 18.15
C ILE A 480 14.99 -2.20 16.83
N ASP A 481 14.26 -2.35 15.75
CA ASP A 481 14.78 -2.67 14.44
C ASP A 481 14.60 -1.47 13.52
N LEU A 482 15.68 -0.70 13.35
CA LEU A 482 15.72 0.52 12.57
C LEU A 482 16.60 0.34 11.35
N HIS A 483 16.18 0.93 10.24
CA HIS A 483 16.89 0.88 8.97
C HIS A 483 17.46 2.23 8.63
N TYR A 484 18.72 2.22 8.17
CA TYR A 484 19.45 3.42 7.76
C TYR A 484 20.07 3.19 6.39
N PRO A 485 20.36 4.27 5.62
CA PRO A 485 21.12 4.14 4.38
C PRO A 485 22.42 3.38 4.60
N ASP A 486 22.72 2.40 3.74
CA ASP A 486 23.98 1.66 3.78
C ASP A 486 25.14 2.61 3.36
N PRO A 487 26.14 2.87 4.23
CA PRO A 487 27.27 3.74 3.91
C PRO A 487 28.01 3.35 2.63
N LYS A 488 28.13 2.05 2.33
CA LYS A 488 28.76 1.60 1.08
C LYS A 488 27.92 1.92 -0.14
N ASN A 489 26.60 1.89 0.00
CA ASN A 489 25.71 2.27 -1.07
C ASN A 489 25.72 3.79 -1.28
N SER A 490 25.82 4.57 -0.19
CA SER A 490 25.96 6.04 -0.22
C SER A 490 27.24 6.51 -0.94
N GLU A 491 28.32 5.73 -0.92
CA GLU A 491 29.55 6.06 -1.67
C GLU A 491 29.31 6.17 -3.18
N HIS A 492 28.35 5.40 -3.70
CA HIS A 492 28.03 5.35 -5.13
C HIS A 492 26.76 6.10 -5.51
N PHE A 493 25.80 6.22 -4.59
CA PHE A 493 24.47 6.78 -4.81
C PHE A 493 24.07 7.73 -3.66
N PRO A 494 24.84 8.80 -3.40
CA PRO A 494 24.58 9.68 -2.26
C PRO A 494 23.24 10.42 -2.41
N GLY A 495 22.36 10.27 -1.40
CA GLY A 495 21.01 10.85 -1.40
C GLY A 495 19.97 10.10 -2.21
N GLU A 496 20.40 9.08 -2.94
CA GLU A 496 19.55 8.15 -3.71
C GLU A 496 19.96 6.69 -3.39
N GLU A 497 20.18 6.41 -2.11
CA GLU A 497 20.49 5.07 -1.64
C GLU A 497 19.32 4.12 -1.89
N PHE A 498 19.65 2.90 -2.28
CA PHE A 498 18.68 1.82 -2.48
C PHE A 498 18.96 0.58 -1.61
N LYS A 499 19.92 0.69 -0.71
CA LYS A 499 20.28 -0.34 0.25
C LYS A 499 20.22 0.23 1.65
N SER A 500 19.71 -0.58 2.56
CA SER A 500 19.73 -0.27 3.98
C SER A 500 20.60 -1.23 4.77
N ILE A 501 21.10 -0.73 5.89
CA ILE A 501 21.61 -1.53 7.01
C ILE A 501 20.60 -1.49 8.15
N CYS A 502 20.57 -2.56 8.95
CA CYS A 502 19.71 -2.65 10.12
C CYS A 502 20.49 -2.53 11.40
N THR A 503 19.94 -1.73 12.32
CA THR A 503 20.42 -1.61 13.69
C THR A 503 19.41 -2.26 14.60
N HIS A 504 19.86 -3.24 15.39
CA HIS A 504 18.99 -3.95 16.33
C HIS A 504 19.35 -3.59 17.77
N GLY A 505 18.44 -2.90 18.45
CA GLY A 505 18.49 -2.68 19.90
C GLY A 505 17.72 -3.79 20.62
N ALA A 506 18.40 -4.57 21.49
CA ALA A 506 17.74 -5.62 22.25
C ALA A 506 16.88 -5.02 23.35
N VAL A 507 15.58 -5.37 23.35
CA VAL A 507 14.62 -5.04 24.41
C VAL A 507 13.83 -6.28 24.81
N ASN A 508 13.34 -6.32 26.04
CA ASN A 508 12.41 -7.37 26.45
C ASN A 508 11.04 -7.15 25.77
N PRO A 509 10.24 -8.23 25.55
CA PRO A 509 8.84 -8.07 25.19
C PRO A 509 8.12 -7.16 26.19
N TYR A 510 7.38 -6.18 25.66
CA TYR A 510 6.78 -5.11 26.44
C TYR A 510 5.29 -4.97 26.09
N ALA A 511 4.44 -4.91 27.13
CA ALA A 511 3.00 -4.76 26.94
C ALA A 511 2.65 -3.28 26.71
N VAL A 512 2.24 -2.96 25.49
CA VAL A 512 1.98 -1.60 25.02
C VAL A 512 0.65 -1.07 25.57
N PRO A 513 0.58 0.19 26.03
CA PRO A 513 -0.66 0.79 26.49
C PRO A 513 -1.76 0.86 25.41
N TYR A 514 -3.00 0.55 25.78
CA TYR A 514 -4.18 0.71 24.90
C TYR A 514 -4.32 2.13 24.35
N ARG A 515 -3.92 3.14 25.11
CA ARG A 515 -3.93 4.56 24.72
C ARG A 515 -3.07 4.88 23.50
N CYS A 516 -2.25 3.95 23.02
CA CYS A 516 -1.55 4.05 21.73
C CYS A 516 -2.42 3.68 20.53
N LEU A 517 -3.64 3.15 20.74
CA LEU A 517 -4.50 2.56 19.70
C LEU A 517 -5.71 3.43 19.32
N TYR A 518 -5.80 4.67 19.79
CA TYR A 518 -6.83 5.62 19.37
C TYR A 518 -6.27 7.04 19.28
N SER A 519 -6.88 7.85 18.41
CA SER A 519 -6.46 9.24 18.20
C SER A 519 -6.75 10.13 19.40
N ARG A 520 -5.81 11.03 19.73
CA ARG A 520 -5.97 11.99 20.83
C ARG A 520 -6.96 13.11 20.53
N ASN A 521 -7.15 13.46 19.25
CA ASN A 521 -7.96 14.60 18.81
C ASN A 521 -9.10 14.25 17.84
N ILE A 522 -9.18 13.00 17.36
CA ILE A 522 -10.35 12.49 16.63
C ILE A 522 -11.02 11.44 17.52
N ASP A 523 -12.15 11.78 18.09
CA ASP A 523 -12.73 11.09 19.24
C ASP A 523 -13.27 9.68 18.96
N ASN A 524 -13.62 9.38 17.70
CA ASN A 524 -14.17 8.10 17.26
C ASN A 524 -13.24 7.32 16.32
N LEU A 525 -11.93 7.61 16.34
CA LEU A 525 -10.94 6.98 15.50
C LEU A 525 -10.00 6.08 16.30
N PHE A 526 -10.01 4.77 16.01
CA PHE A 526 -8.99 3.81 16.37
C PHE A 526 -7.84 3.77 15.35
N MET A 527 -6.70 3.22 15.73
CA MET A 527 -5.51 3.01 14.91
C MET A 527 -4.94 1.62 15.19
N ALA A 528 -4.59 0.87 14.15
CA ALA A 528 -3.89 -0.40 14.31
C ALA A 528 -2.99 -0.68 13.11
N GLY A 529 -1.72 -0.88 13.35
CA GLY A 529 -0.73 -1.11 12.32
C GLY A 529 0.54 -0.31 12.55
N ARG A 530 1.20 0.12 11.49
CA ARG A 530 2.41 0.96 11.55
C ARG A 530 2.10 2.41 11.94
N ASP A 531 0.87 2.79 11.88
CA ASP A 531 0.31 4.12 12.10
C ASP A 531 -0.20 4.38 13.52
N ILE A 532 0.06 3.46 14.48
CA ILE A 532 -0.26 3.68 15.89
C ILE A 532 0.58 4.79 16.52
N SER A 533 0.23 5.20 17.73
CA SER A 533 0.92 6.25 18.48
C SER A 533 2.24 5.75 19.05
N VAL A 534 3.33 6.06 18.33
CA VAL A 534 4.68 5.55 18.64
C VAL A 534 5.73 6.48 18.05
N THR A 535 6.91 6.61 18.70
CA THR A 535 8.06 7.30 18.11
C THR A 535 8.70 6.47 17.00
N HIS A 536 9.56 7.10 16.18
CA HIS A 536 10.36 6.38 15.16
C HIS A 536 11.10 5.18 15.77
N ILE A 537 11.71 5.35 16.94
CA ILE A 537 12.47 4.30 17.62
C ILE A 537 11.54 3.19 18.11
N GLY A 538 10.47 3.57 18.80
CA GLY A 538 9.48 2.61 19.31
C GLY A 538 8.85 1.78 18.20
N LEU A 539 8.62 2.36 17.01
CA LEU A 539 8.03 1.69 15.84
C LEU A 539 8.81 0.42 15.44
N GLY A 540 10.14 0.44 15.61
CA GLY A 540 10.98 -0.73 15.33
C GLY A 540 10.51 -2.02 16.00
N THR A 541 9.88 -1.92 17.18
CA THR A 541 9.45 -3.09 17.97
C THR A 541 8.05 -3.59 17.65
N VAL A 542 7.20 -2.76 17.02
CA VAL A 542 5.76 -3.03 16.89
C VAL A 542 5.29 -3.20 15.44
N ARG A 543 6.08 -2.83 14.44
CA ARG A 543 5.67 -2.84 13.02
C ARG A 543 5.56 -4.21 12.37
N VAL A 544 6.07 -5.27 13.00
CA VAL A 544 5.98 -6.63 12.45
C VAL A 544 4.55 -7.17 12.51
N MET A 545 4.16 -7.94 11.50
CA MET A 545 2.75 -8.17 11.22
C MET A 545 2.01 -9.04 12.24
N ARG A 546 2.66 -9.94 12.97
CA ARG A 546 2.00 -10.65 14.09
C ARG A 546 1.68 -9.71 15.24
N THR A 547 2.55 -8.75 15.50
CA THR A 547 2.28 -7.69 16.49
C THR A 547 1.12 -6.81 16.04
N THR A 548 1.12 -6.38 14.76
CA THR A 548 -0.01 -5.57 14.25
C THR A 548 -1.33 -6.35 14.23
N GLY A 549 -1.29 -7.67 14.05
CA GLY A 549 -2.47 -8.51 14.20
C GLY A 549 -3.05 -8.52 15.61
N MET A 550 -2.19 -8.57 16.64
CA MET A 550 -2.63 -8.42 18.03
C MET A 550 -3.21 -7.02 18.30
N MET A 551 -2.62 -5.95 17.74
CA MET A 551 -3.20 -4.60 17.82
C MET A 551 -4.63 -4.57 17.25
N GLY A 552 -4.81 -5.13 16.06
CA GLY A 552 -6.12 -5.21 15.42
C GLY A 552 -7.11 -5.98 16.26
N GLU A 553 -6.72 -7.11 16.84
CA GLU A 553 -7.59 -7.90 17.73
C GLU A 553 -8.06 -7.07 18.94
N VAL A 554 -7.15 -6.30 19.58
CA VAL A 554 -7.50 -5.40 20.70
C VAL A 554 -8.45 -4.29 20.24
N VAL A 555 -8.18 -3.67 19.09
CA VAL A 555 -9.06 -2.62 18.52
C VAL A 555 -10.45 -3.17 18.22
N GLY A 556 -10.55 -4.37 17.63
CA GLY A 556 -11.84 -5.01 17.38
C GLY A 556 -12.60 -5.36 18.66
N MET A 557 -11.91 -5.81 19.72
CA MET A 557 -12.51 -6.00 21.04
C MET A 557 -13.05 -4.69 21.62
N ALA A 558 -12.25 -3.62 21.54
CA ALA A 558 -12.65 -2.31 22.03
C ALA A 558 -13.83 -1.72 21.23
N ALA A 559 -13.85 -1.91 19.91
CA ALA A 559 -14.96 -1.50 19.06
C ALA A 559 -16.28 -2.24 19.41
N GLY A 560 -16.18 -3.52 19.80
CA GLY A 560 -17.32 -4.28 20.36
C GLY A 560 -17.88 -3.63 21.62
N LEU A 561 -17.02 -3.27 22.57
CA LEU A 561 -17.42 -2.57 23.78
C LEU A 561 -17.97 -1.16 23.49
N CYS A 562 -17.38 -0.44 22.51
CA CYS A 562 -17.93 0.85 22.08
C CYS A 562 -19.37 0.71 21.58
N THR A 563 -19.66 -0.34 20.81
CA THR A 563 -21.02 -0.60 20.30
C THR A 563 -21.97 -0.99 21.43
N GLU A 564 -21.55 -1.87 22.33
CA GLU A 564 -22.37 -2.34 23.48
C GLU A 564 -22.74 -1.19 24.43
N HIS A 565 -21.75 -0.38 24.81
CA HIS A 565 -21.92 0.70 25.78
C HIS A 565 -22.26 2.07 25.15
N LYS A 566 -22.32 2.17 23.82
CA LYS A 566 -22.41 3.44 23.07
C LYS A 566 -21.31 4.44 23.50
N ALA A 567 -20.11 3.91 23.67
CA ALA A 567 -18.95 4.62 24.16
C ALA A 567 -17.98 4.96 23.01
N LEU A 568 -17.13 5.93 23.23
CA LEU A 568 -16.02 6.29 22.34
C LEU A 568 -14.73 5.56 22.76
N PRO A 569 -13.72 5.46 21.87
CA PRO A 569 -12.45 4.76 22.16
C PRO A 569 -11.80 5.12 23.50
N ARG A 570 -11.72 6.42 23.83
CA ARG A 570 -11.13 6.88 25.11
C ARG A 570 -11.95 6.43 26.32
N GLN A 571 -13.26 6.31 26.20
CA GLN A 571 -14.13 5.86 27.30
C GLN A 571 -13.93 4.38 27.61
N ILE A 572 -13.45 3.57 26.66
CA ILE A 572 -13.06 2.19 26.96
C ILE A 572 -11.90 2.16 27.97
N TYR A 573 -10.95 3.09 27.86
CA TYR A 573 -9.88 3.24 28.85
C TYR A 573 -10.41 3.73 30.21
N THR A 574 -11.27 4.76 30.21
CA THR A 574 -11.70 5.40 31.45
C THR A 574 -12.76 4.61 32.22
N ASP A 575 -13.67 3.93 31.51
CA ASP A 575 -14.90 3.40 32.11
C ASP A 575 -15.04 1.86 31.95
N HIS A 576 -14.38 1.24 30.95
CA HIS A 576 -14.58 -0.16 30.56
C HIS A 576 -13.27 -0.98 30.45
N LEU A 577 -12.18 -0.49 31.04
CA LEU A 577 -10.85 -1.11 30.91
C LEU A 577 -10.80 -2.57 31.40
N ASP A 578 -11.52 -2.87 32.49
CA ASP A 578 -11.53 -4.24 33.04
C ASP A 578 -12.28 -5.21 32.13
N GLU A 579 -13.31 -4.76 31.41
CA GLU A 579 -14.00 -5.55 30.40
C GLU A 579 -13.07 -5.84 29.23
N LEU A 580 -12.34 -4.85 28.74
CA LEU A 580 -11.34 -5.02 27.69
C LEU A 580 -10.25 -6.02 28.09
N LYS A 581 -9.74 -5.94 29.34
CA LYS A 581 -8.75 -6.90 29.86
C LYS A 581 -9.30 -8.34 29.92
N ALA A 582 -10.57 -8.49 30.27
CA ALA A 582 -11.22 -9.79 30.27
C ALA A 582 -11.32 -10.39 28.85
N LEU A 583 -11.66 -9.55 27.84
CA LEU A 583 -11.68 -9.96 26.44
C LEU A 583 -10.27 -10.33 25.94
N MET A 584 -9.25 -9.52 26.23
CA MET A 584 -7.86 -9.81 25.86
C MET A 584 -7.36 -11.12 26.48
N SER A 585 -7.73 -11.40 27.73
CA SER A 585 -7.38 -12.65 28.40
C SER A 585 -8.01 -13.88 27.73
N LYS A 586 -9.23 -13.71 27.22
CA LYS A 586 -9.95 -14.76 26.49
C LYS A 586 -9.44 -14.95 25.07
N GLY A 587 -9.10 -13.85 24.37
CA GLY A 587 -8.81 -13.80 22.94
C GLY A 587 -10.04 -14.04 22.07
N MET A 588 -9.96 -13.70 20.78
CA MET A 588 -11.03 -13.90 19.79
C MET A 588 -10.73 -15.01 18.79
N GLY A 589 -9.52 -15.57 18.81
CA GLY A 589 -9.13 -16.68 17.94
C GLY A 589 -9.79 -18.01 18.29
N LYS A 590 -9.95 -18.89 17.30
CA LYS A 590 -10.42 -20.26 17.49
C LYS A 590 -9.43 -21.05 18.34
N SER A 591 -9.95 -21.80 19.33
CA SER A 591 -9.14 -22.65 20.20
C SER A 591 -8.60 -23.88 19.48
N GLY A 592 -7.51 -24.46 20.00
CA GLY A 592 -6.97 -25.76 19.56
C GLY A 592 -6.14 -25.71 18.27
N LEU A 593 -5.97 -24.56 17.64
CA LEU A 593 -5.10 -24.42 16.48
C LEU A 593 -3.62 -24.39 16.90
N LYS A 594 -2.78 -25.05 16.12
CA LYS A 594 -1.33 -25.02 16.33
C LYS A 594 -0.75 -23.67 15.91
N ASN A 595 0.27 -23.24 16.62
CA ASN A 595 1.06 -22.08 16.22
C ASN A 595 1.91 -22.43 14.99
N ASN A 596 1.66 -21.73 13.87
CA ASN A 596 2.32 -21.95 12.59
C ASN A 596 3.54 -21.04 12.39
N GLN A 597 4.18 -20.56 13.44
CA GLN A 597 5.34 -19.67 13.37
C GLN A 597 6.62 -20.39 12.92
N LEU A 598 6.57 -21.15 11.84
CA LEU A 598 7.73 -21.91 11.34
C LEU A 598 8.97 -21.04 11.14
N TYR A 599 8.79 -19.80 10.71
CA TYR A 599 9.86 -18.83 10.50
C TYR A 599 10.58 -18.47 11.82
N ASN A 600 9.86 -18.43 12.93
CA ASN A 600 10.39 -18.04 14.25
C ASN A 600 10.57 -19.24 15.19
N LEU A 601 10.35 -20.47 14.73
CA LEU A 601 10.62 -21.67 15.52
C LEU A 601 12.13 -21.82 15.70
N GLY A 602 12.57 -21.85 16.97
CA GLY A 602 13.97 -22.06 17.35
C GLY A 602 14.77 -20.79 17.61
N GLY A 603 14.19 -19.60 17.49
CA GLY A 603 14.81 -18.36 17.95
C GLY A 603 14.87 -18.31 19.49
N ASN A 604 16.02 -17.90 20.06
CA ASN A 604 16.14 -17.60 21.50
C ASN A 604 15.44 -16.26 21.80
N TRP A 605 14.13 -16.19 21.53
CA TRP A 605 13.38 -14.99 21.84
C TRP A 605 13.14 -14.92 23.36
N PRO A 606 13.42 -13.77 24.01
CA PRO A 606 13.15 -13.64 25.44
C PRO A 606 11.64 -13.80 25.69
N THR A 607 11.30 -14.63 26.66
CA THR A 607 9.92 -14.68 27.16
C THR A 607 9.63 -13.40 27.93
N TYR A 608 8.38 -12.92 27.85
CA TYR A 608 7.94 -11.78 28.64
C TYR A 608 8.30 -11.97 30.11
N ARG A 609 8.97 -10.99 30.68
CA ARG A 609 9.27 -10.93 32.11
C ARG A 609 8.44 -9.80 32.69
N LYS A 610 7.67 -10.10 33.76
CA LYS A 610 7.03 -9.02 34.51
C LYS A 610 8.10 -8.03 34.93
N PRO A 611 7.86 -6.71 34.74
CA PRO A 611 8.77 -5.71 35.26
C PRO A 611 9.06 -5.94 36.75
N LYS A 612 10.27 -5.70 37.15
CA LYS A 612 10.63 -5.70 38.59
C LYS A 612 10.04 -4.42 39.19
N ASN A 613 9.03 -4.55 40.04
CA ASN A 613 8.49 -3.43 40.81
C ASN A 613 9.58 -2.81 41.69
#